data_58d363ee1732c01e0ead7e3f573a2567
#
_entry.id   58d363ee1732c01e0ead7e3f573a2567
#
_cell.length_a   1.000
_cell.length_b   1.000
_cell.length_c   1.000
_cell.angle_alpha   90.00
_cell.angle_beta   90.00
_cell.angle_gamma   90.00
#
_symmetry.space_group_name_H-M   'P 1'
#
loop_
_entity.id
_entity.type
_entity.pdbx_description
1 polymer ?
#
loop_
_entity_poly.entity_id
_entity_poly.type
_entity_poly.pdbx_seq_one_letter_code
_entity_poly.pdbx_strand_id
1 'polypeptide(L)'
;GIYGPNNAGKTCLIKCIRAIKRVLLNEKSGLMKNIFTDSDICELGVTFMQSGRKFSFDFKYDVRKEEYIYESFSEIFKDQYNNEREVCWLKKDCVNEIYQCMDEDVQVMIPIVSKNNLLCYLIDTSKFQYVHEMKQILIGFADKIDIINMNDIPMKHTIELMKNKNQLQHKVVEFIKNADLYMDNFEYVDMDKIQRDVGEDNDKPEEKVLDIPENIMDQIRLVSTYKGIHVPSMLFDSTGTKKIAAIASYVIEALEQGRILVVDELDSSIHFKLTRAIVAMFNNELNTGAQMIFTVHDINLMDCRRMFRKEQIWFVHKDEEGVYVYSLADFTAQQ
;
A
#
# COMPACT_ATOMS: atom_id res chain seq x y z
N GLY A 1 7.16 -10.04 -7.40
CA GLY A 1 8.33 -9.58 -6.62
C GLY A 1 9.27 -8.75 -7.46
N ILE A 2 9.88 -7.76 -6.82
CA ILE A 2 10.85 -6.84 -7.45
C ILE A 2 12.24 -7.14 -6.90
N TYR A 3 13.16 -7.49 -7.78
CA TYR A 3 14.51 -7.92 -7.48
C TYR A 3 15.55 -6.98 -8.10
N GLY A 4 16.73 -6.92 -7.52
CA GLY A 4 17.86 -6.14 -8.03
C GLY A 4 18.89 -5.86 -6.94
N PRO A 5 20.09 -5.43 -7.31
CA PRO A 5 21.14 -5.11 -6.35
C PRO A 5 20.76 -3.95 -5.43
N ASN A 6 21.54 -3.75 -4.38
CA ASN A 6 21.39 -2.58 -3.53
C ASN A 6 21.62 -1.32 -4.35
N ASN A 7 20.84 -0.29 -4.07
CA ASN A 7 20.88 0.99 -4.77
C ASN A 7 20.47 0.95 -6.27
N ALA A 8 19.86 -0.15 -6.75
CA ALA A 8 19.37 -0.25 -8.13
C ALA A 8 18.10 0.56 -8.40
N GLY A 9 17.44 1.08 -7.36
CA GLY A 9 16.20 1.87 -7.52
C GLY A 9 14.92 1.14 -7.11
N LYS A 10 14.97 -0.05 -6.49
CA LYS A 10 13.77 -0.77 -6.00
C LYS A 10 12.84 0.13 -5.17
N THR A 11 13.40 0.79 -4.15
CA THR A 11 12.65 1.72 -3.30
C THR A 11 12.10 2.93 -4.07
N CYS A 12 12.71 3.33 -5.20
CA CYS A 12 12.18 4.40 -6.05
C CYS A 12 10.83 4.01 -6.65
N LEU A 13 10.65 2.76 -7.08
CA LEU A 13 9.36 2.26 -7.57
C LEU A 13 8.28 2.32 -6.47
N ILE A 14 8.62 1.93 -5.24
CA ILE A 14 7.70 2.06 -4.10
C ILE A 14 7.35 3.52 -3.82
N LYS A 15 8.32 4.44 -3.95
CA LYS A 15 8.07 5.88 -3.82
C LYS A 15 7.14 6.40 -4.93
N CYS A 16 7.25 5.92 -6.16
CA CYS A 16 6.33 6.26 -7.25
C CYS A 16 4.90 5.80 -6.93
N ILE A 17 4.70 4.57 -6.45
CA ILE A 17 3.38 4.07 -6.03
C ILE A 17 2.81 4.94 -4.89
N ARG A 18 3.65 5.30 -3.91
CA ARG A 18 3.25 6.19 -2.82
C ARG A 18 2.87 7.59 -3.31
N ALA A 19 3.61 8.14 -4.27
CA ALA A 19 3.31 9.43 -4.87
C ALA A 19 1.98 9.41 -5.60
N ILE A 20 1.72 8.38 -6.43
CA ILE A 20 0.42 8.18 -7.09
C ILE A 20 -0.70 8.13 -6.04
N LYS A 21 -0.61 7.27 -5.01
CA LYS A 21 -1.61 7.20 -3.96
C LYS A 21 -1.91 8.56 -3.34
N ARG A 22 -0.88 9.32 -2.97
CA ARG A 22 -1.03 10.64 -2.34
C ARG A 22 -1.68 11.66 -3.27
N VAL A 23 -1.30 11.68 -4.55
CA VAL A 23 -1.93 12.53 -5.57
C VAL A 23 -3.42 12.21 -5.69
N LEU A 24 -3.77 10.92 -5.78
CA LEU A 24 -5.16 10.49 -5.89
C LEU A 24 -6.01 10.82 -4.66
N LEU A 25 -5.42 10.90 -3.47
CA LEU A 25 -6.08 11.29 -2.22
C LEU A 25 -6.03 12.79 -1.91
N ASN A 26 -5.51 13.60 -2.83
CA ASN A 26 -5.32 15.04 -2.63
C ASN A 26 -4.42 15.38 -1.43
N GLU A 27 -3.45 14.52 -1.14
CA GLU A 27 -2.45 14.78 -0.12
C GLU A 27 -1.24 15.49 -0.73
N LYS A 28 -0.43 16.19 0.10
CA LYS A 28 0.87 16.71 -0.37
C LYS A 28 1.71 15.56 -0.89
N SER A 29 1.87 15.49 -2.19
CA SER A 29 2.43 14.32 -2.88
C SER A 29 3.92 14.12 -2.63
N GLY A 30 4.67 15.19 -2.33
CA GLY A 30 6.13 15.15 -2.29
C GLY A 30 6.73 14.79 -3.65
N LEU A 31 6.04 15.15 -4.75
CA LEU A 31 6.56 15.00 -6.10
C LEU A 31 7.85 15.80 -6.25
N MET A 32 8.89 15.14 -6.73
CA MET A 32 10.21 15.74 -6.93
C MET A 32 10.67 15.45 -8.35
N LYS A 33 11.46 16.38 -8.91
CA LYS A 33 12.08 16.13 -10.20
C LYS A 33 13.12 15.01 -10.09
N ASN A 34 13.39 14.37 -11.21
CA ASN A 34 14.53 13.47 -11.31
C ASN A 34 15.81 14.32 -11.28
N ILE A 35 16.69 14.09 -10.29
CA ILE A 35 17.94 14.83 -10.11
C ILE A 35 18.98 14.55 -11.21
N PHE A 36 18.77 13.50 -12.02
CA PHE A 36 19.65 13.10 -13.11
C PHE A 36 19.22 13.66 -14.48
N THR A 37 18.14 14.45 -14.52
CA THR A 37 17.65 15.09 -15.75
C THR A 37 17.47 16.58 -15.56
N ASP A 38 17.56 17.35 -16.65
CA ASP A 38 17.28 18.79 -16.62
C ASP A 38 15.77 19.11 -16.63
N SER A 39 14.92 18.08 -16.73
CA SER A 39 13.47 18.26 -16.75
C SER A 39 12.93 18.54 -15.35
N ASP A 40 12.12 19.58 -15.21
CA ASP A 40 11.34 19.86 -14.00
C ASP A 40 9.98 19.12 -14.00
N ILE A 41 9.73 18.27 -15.02
CA ILE A 41 8.47 17.55 -15.16
C ILE A 41 8.58 16.16 -14.50
N CYS A 42 7.65 15.89 -13.59
CA CYS A 42 7.41 14.56 -13.04
C CYS A 42 6.20 13.94 -13.77
N GLU A 43 6.40 12.81 -14.42
CA GLU A 43 5.35 12.08 -15.15
C GLU A 43 5.10 10.73 -14.49
N LEU A 44 3.86 10.46 -14.12
CA LEU A 44 3.44 9.20 -13.51
C LEU A 44 2.09 8.77 -14.09
N GLY A 45 1.92 7.46 -14.21
CA GLY A 45 0.67 6.86 -14.66
C GLY A 45 0.42 5.52 -14.01
N VAL A 46 -0.85 5.10 -14.03
CA VAL A 46 -1.28 3.82 -13.49
C VAL A 46 -2.46 3.28 -14.28
N THR A 47 -2.39 1.98 -14.59
CA THR A 47 -3.54 1.23 -15.10
C THR A 47 -4.00 0.25 -14.02
N PHE A 48 -5.29 0.26 -13.69
CA PHE A 48 -5.82 -0.48 -12.56
C PHE A 48 -7.24 -0.99 -12.82
N MET A 49 -7.66 -1.93 -11.97
CA MET A 49 -9.02 -2.45 -11.93
C MET A 49 -9.78 -1.89 -10.73
N GLN A 50 -10.99 -1.39 -10.95
CA GLN A 50 -11.92 -0.98 -9.90
C GLN A 50 -13.33 -1.41 -10.27
N SER A 51 -13.99 -2.13 -9.36
CA SER A 51 -15.35 -2.63 -9.55
C SER A 51 -15.55 -3.43 -10.86
N GLY A 52 -14.54 -4.25 -11.24
CA GLY A 52 -14.57 -5.06 -12.45
C GLY A 52 -14.30 -4.32 -13.77
N ARG A 53 -14.04 -3.01 -13.71
CA ARG A 53 -13.71 -2.16 -14.87
C ARG A 53 -12.22 -1.81 -14.86
N LYS A 54 -11.60 -1.68 -16.03
CA LYS A 54 -10.19 -1.31 -16.19
C LYS A 54 -10.07 0.16 -16.55
N PHE A 55 -9.22 0.88 -15.83
CA PHE A 55 -8.99 2.31 -16.02
C PHE A 55 -7.49 2.61 -16.17
N SER A 56 -7.19 3.70 -16.88
CA SER A 56 -5.87 4.32 -16.94
C SER A 56 -5.96 5.74 -16.42
N PHE A 57 -5.02 6.14 -15.59
CA PHE A 57 -4.85 7.51 -15.14
C PHE A 57 -3.40 7.92 -15.27
N ASP A 58 -3.15 9.02 -15.98
CA ASP A 58 -1.82 9.56 -16.25
C ASP A 58 -1.80 11.05 -15.93
N PHE A 59 -0.69 11.55 -15.37
CA PHE A 59 -0.51 12.97 -15.12
C PHE A 59 0.93 13.41 -15.29
N LYS A 60 1.11 14.71 -15.61
CA LYS A 60 2.41 15.40 -15.59
C LYS A 60 2.32 16.61 -14.67
N TYR A 61 3.31 16.70 -13.80
CA TYR A 61 3.42 17.76 -12.81
C TYR A 61 4.73 18.54 -13.02
N ASP A 62 4.62 19.85 -13.22
CA ASP A 62 5.74 20.77 -13.26
C ASP A 62 6.12 21.12 -11.80
N VAL A 63 7.23 20.54 -11.33
CA VAL A 63 7.70 20.69 -9.93
C VAL A 63 8.11 22.12 -9.62
N ARG A 64 8.61 22.87 -10.61
CA ARG A 64 9.04 24.26 -10.44
C ARG A 64 7.88 25.22 -10.32
N LYS A 65 6.82 25.00 -11.12
CA LYS A 65 5.62 25.84 -11.12
C LYS A 65 4.58 25.37 -10.11
N GLU A 66 4.75 24.16 -9.58
CA GLU A 66 3.77 23.47 -8.71
C GLU A 66 2.40 23.30 -9.42
N GLU A 67 2.43 22.92 -10.70
CA GLU A 67 1.24 22.82 -11.55
C GLU A 67 1.08 21.43 -12.18
N TYR A 68 -0.15 20.92 -12.23
CA TYR A 68 -0.55 19.77 -13.06
C TYR A 68 -0.79 20.26 -14.49
N ILE A 69 0.17 20.00 -15.37
CA ILE A 69 0.13 20.44 -16.77
C ILE A 69 -0.51 19.42 -17.72
N TYR A 70 -0.68 18.18 -17.25
CA TYR A 70 -1.35 17.11 -17.98
C TYR A 70 -2.13 16.23 -17.01
N GLU A 71 -3.34 15.85 -17.40
CA GLU A 71 -4.17 14.84 -16.75
C GLU A 71 -4.94 14.07 -17.85
N SER A 72 -4.96 12.74 -17.74
CA SER A 72 -5.77 11.88 -18.62
C SER A 72 -6.39 10.76 -17.80
N PHE A 73 -7.68 10.57 -17.92
CA PHE A 73 -8.40 9.45 -17.34
C PHE A 73 -9.24 8.76 -18.41
N SER A 74 -9.05 7.47 -18.55
CA SER A 74 -9.70 6.65 -19.57
C SER A 74 -10.20 5.34 -19.01
N GLU A 75 -11.29 4.84 -19.56
CA GLU A 75 -11.77 3.47 -19.34
C GLU A 75 -11.33 2.58 -20.49
N ILE A 76 -10.79 1.42 -20.15
CA ILE A 76 -10.31 0.42 -21.11
C ILE A 76 -11.24 -0.79 -21.02
N PHE A 77 -11.82 -1.20 -22.14
CA PHE A 77 -12.72 -2.35 -22.23
C PHE A 77 -12.42 -3.19 -23.46
N LYS A 78 -12.94 -4.40 -23.51
CA LYS A 78 -12.87 -5.26 -24.69
C LYS A 78 -14.15 -5.17 -25.50
N ASP A 79 -14.01 -4.92 -26.78
CA ASP A 79 -15.13 -4.93 -27.72
C ASP A 79 -15.64 -6.37 -27.98
N GLN A 80 -16.70 -6.50 -28.77
CA GLN A 80 -17.28 -7.79 -29.15
C GLN A 80 -16.31 -8.74 -29.89
N TYR A 81 -15.20 -8.21 -30.41
CA TYR A 81 -14.15 -8.96 -31.10
C TYR A 81 -12.93 -9.21 -30.20
N ASN A 82 -13.04 -8.95 -28.88
CA ASN A 82 -11.98 -9.09 -27.89
C ASN A 82 -10.78 -8.13 -28.08
N ASN A 83 -10.96 -7.04 -28.87
CA ASN A 83 -9.94 -6.00 -29.00
C ASN A 83 -10.07 -5.00 -27.85
N GLU A 84 -8.94 -4.56 -27.27
CA GLU A 84 -8.94 -3.48 -26.29
C GLU A 84 -9.36 -2.17 -26.97
N ARG A 85 -10.31 -1.48 -26.35
CA ARG A 85 -10.81 -0.16 -26.70
C ARG A 85 -10.66 0.75 -25.51
N GLU A 86 -10.40 2.02 -25.78
CA GLU A 86 -10.24 3.05 -24.79
C GLU A 86 -11.26 4.16 -25.02
N VAL A 87 -11.92 4.58 -23.95
CA VAL A 87 -12.80 5.75 -23.92
C VAL A 87 -12.21 6.77 -22.96
N CYS A 88 -11.83 7.92 -23.48
CA CYS A 88 -11.31 9.02 -22.71
C CYS A 88 -12.45 9.75 -22.00
N TRP A 89 -12.43 9.79 -20.68
CA TRP A 89 -13.38 10.53 -19.85
C TRP A 89 -12.93 11.95 -19.60
N LEU A 90 -11.62 12.14 -19.42
CA LEU A 90 -10.99 13.42 -19.20
C LEU A 90 -9.61 13.45 -19.85
N LYS A 91 -9.32 14.54 -20.55
CA LYS A 91 -7.97 14.89 -21.01
C LYS A 91 -7.76 16.39 -20.84
N LYS A 92 -6.72 16.75 -20.13
CA LYS A 92 -6.21 18.11 -19.95
C LYS A 92 -4.75 18.12 -20.36
N ASP A 93 -4.42 18.76 -21.44
CA ASP A 93 -3.06 18.95 -21.91
C ASP A 93 -2.82 20.46 -22.09
N CYS A 94 -2.18 21.06 -21.09
CA CYS A 94 -1.93 22.49 -21.08
C CYS A 94 -0.81 22.92 -22.01
N VAL A 95 0.03 21.99 -22.48
CA VAL A 95 1.15 22.27 -23.40
C VAL A 95 0.66 22.34 -24.83
N ASN A 96 -0.22 21.39 -25.21
CA ASN A 96 -0.78 21.31 -26.54
C ASN A 96 -2.17 21.96 -26.67
N GLU A 97 -2.68 22.54 -25.57
CA GLU A 97 -4.01 23.16 -25.50
C GLU A 97 -5.15 22.21 -25.90
N ILE A 98 -5.03 20.93 -25.53
CA ILE A 98 -6.04 19.91 -25.80
C ILE A 98 -6.87 19.67 -24.54
N TYR A 99 -8.16 19.93 -24.63
CA TYR A 99 -9.11 19.77 -23.52
C TYR A 99 -10.31 18.96 -23.96
N GLN A 100 -10.55 17.84 -23.30
CA GLN A 100 -11.66 16.93 -23.55
C GLN A 100 -12.25 16.46 -22.22
N CYS A 101 -13.58 16.44 -22.13
CA CYS A 101 -14.28 15.85 -20.99
C CYS A 101 -15.62 15.30 -21.46
N MET A 102 -16.08 14.19 -20.90
CA MET A 102 -17.42 13.66 -21.16
C MET A 102 -18.52 14.54 -20.55
N ASP A 103 -18.21 15.34 -19.53
CA ASP A 103 -19.07 16.44 -19.06
C ASP A 103 -18.73 17.70 -19.88
N GLU A 104 -19.59 18.07 -20.85
CA GLU A 104 -19.33 19.16 -21.80
C GLU A 104 -19.09 20.51 -21.10
N ASP A 105 -19.85 20.83 -20.05
CA ASP A 105 -19.68 22.05 -19.26
C ASP A 105 -18.31 22.11 -18.60
N VAL A 106 -17.79 20.97 -18.15
CA VAL A 106 -16.44 20.87 -17.57
C VAL A 106 -15.38 21.11 -18.63
N GLN A 107 -15.54 20.59 -19.83
CA GLN A 107 -14.60 20.79 -20.92
C GLN A 107 -14.32 22.27 -21.18
N VAL A 108 -15.35 23.12 -21.15
CA VAL A 108 -15.22 24.57 -21.31
C VAL A 108 -14.49 25.23 -20.12
N MET A 109 -14.60 24.64 -18.94
CA MET A 109 -13.99 25.18 -17.72
C MET A 109 -12.48 24.84 -17.61
N ILE A 110 -12.03 23.71 -18.16
CA ILE A 110 -10.66 23.20 -17.99
C ILE A 110 -9.58 24.26 -18.30
N PRO A 111 -9.66 25.06 -19.38
CA PRO A 111 -8.61 26.06 -19.71
C PRO A 111 -8.45 27.17 -18.67
N ILE A 112 -9.53 27.48 -17.93
CA ILE A 112 -9.58 28.62 -17.01
C ILE A 112 -9.44 28.24 -15.53
N VAL A 113 -9.54 26.95 -15.22
CA VAL A 113 -9.37 26.45 -13.84
C VAL A 113 -7.88 26.46 -13.46
N SER A 114 -7.61 26.67 -12.18
CA SER A 114 -6.26 26.57 -11.61
C SER A 114 -5.60 25.23 -11.96
N LYS A 115 -4.26 25.21 -11.97
CA LYS A 115 -3.46 24.01 -12.27
C LYS A 115 -2.77 23.43 -11.05
N ASN A 116 -3.02 23.99 -9.87
CA ASN A 116 -2.33 23.61 -8.62
C ASN A 116 -2.80 22.28 -8.02
N ASN A 117 -3.84 21.68 -8.59
CA ASN A 117 -4.38 20.38 -8.15
C ASN A 117 -4.98 19.63 -9.34
N LEU A 118 -5.34 18.34 -9.11
CA LEU A 118 -6.14 17.60 -10.10
C LEU A 118 -7.50 18.24 -10.29
N LEU A 119 -8.01 18.19 -11.52
CA LEU A 119 -9.28 18.84 -11.89
C LEU A 119 -10.43 18.44 -10.97
N CYS A 120 -10.55 17.17 -10.62
CA CYS A 120 -11.61 16.64 -9.76
C CYS A 120 -11.61 17.19 -8.32
N TYR A 121 -10.55 17.92 -7.91
CA TYR A 121 -10.47 18.61 -6.63
C TYR A 121 -10.61 20.13 -6.74
N LEU A 122 -10.62 20.66 -7.95
CA LEU A 122 -10.73 22.10 -8.22
C LEU A 122 -12.15 22.56 -8.52
N ILE A 123 -13.05 21.64 -8.85
CA ILE A 123 -14.45 21.92 -9.19
C ILE A 123 -15.40 21.20 -8.25
N ASP A 124 -16.64 21.68 -8.17
CA ASP A 124 -17.72 21.00 -7.45
C ASP A 124 -18.23 19.81 -8.29
N THR A 125 -17.63 18.65 -8.04
CA THR A 125 -17.89 17.43 -8.81
C THR A 125 -19.32 16.92 -8.66
N SER A 126 -20.08 17.33 -7.62
CA SER A 126 -21.46 16.87 -7.39
C SER A 126 -22.41 17.23 -8.52
N LYS A 127 -22.03 18.20 -9.35
CA LYS A 127 -22.81 18.69 -10.51
C LYS A 127 -22.49 17.99 -11.83
N PHE A 128 -21.43 17.18 -11.87
CA PHE A 128 -20.85 16.61 -13.08
C PHE A 128 -20.69 15.09 -12.93
N GLN A 129 -21.48 14.35 -13.70
CA GLN A 129 -21.61 12.90 -13.53
C GLN A 129 -20.25 12.17 -13.72
N TYR A 130 -19.58 12.40 -14.84
CA TYR A 130 -18.36 11.66 -15.18
C TYR A 130 -17.18 12.06 -14.30
N VAL A 131 -17.01 13.35 -14.02
CA VAL A 131 -15.91 13.80 -13.12
C VAL A 131 -16.17 13.38 -11.68
N HIS A 132 -17.43 13.32 -11.26
CA HIS A 132 -17.80 12.79 -9.95
C HIS A 132 -17.45 11.30 -9.84
N GLU A 133 -17.89 10.50 -10.80
CA GLU A 133 -17.61 9.05 -10.85
C GLU A 133 -16.09 8.80 -10.95
N MET A 134 -15.36 9.53 -11.79
CA MET A 134 -13.91 9.48 -11.90
C MET A 134 -13.25 9.69 -10.53
N LYS A 135 -13.65 10.74 -9.80
CA LYS A 135 -13.12 11.03 -8.45
C LYS A 135 -13.35 9.86 -7.49
N GLN A 136 -14.55 9.26 -7.48
CA GLN A 136 -14.87 8.11 -6.63
C GLN A 136 -14.02 6.88 -7.01
N ILE A 137 -13.80 6.64 -8.29
CA ILE A 137 -12.96 5.53 -8.79
C ILE A 137 -11.51 5.73 -8.35
N LEU A 138 -10.95 6.93 -8.51
CA LEU A 138 -9.57 7.23 -8.13
C LEU A 138 -9.33 7.11 -6.63
N ILE A 139 -10.24 7.68 -5.81
CA ILE A 139 -10.18 7.56 -4.34
C ILE A 139 -10.33 6.09 -3.93
N GLY A 140 -11.34 5.39 -4.45
CA GLY A 140 -11.58 3.99 -4.12
C GLY A 140 -10.42 3.04 -4.50
N PHE A 141 -9.68 3.35 -5.55
CA PHE A 141 -8.44 2.65 -5.89
C PHE A 141 -7.31 2.99 -4.90
N ALA A 142 -7.09 4.27 -4.63
CA ALA A 142 -6.03 4.72 -3.73
C ALA A 142 -6.19 4.20 -2.30
N ASP A 143 -7.43 4.14 -1.81
CA ASP A 143 -7.75 3.63 -0.47
C ASP A 143 -7.46 2.13 -0.29
N LYS A 144 -7.42 1.38 -1.39
CA LYS A 144 -7.06 -0.06 -1.36
C LYS A 144 -5.56 -0.32 -1.25
N ILE A 145 -4.72 0.69 -1.40
CA ILE A 145 -3.26 0.53 -1.41
C ILE A 145 -2.71 0.75 -0.02
N ASP A 146 -2.07 -0.27 0.56
CA ASP A 146 -1.28 -0.15 1.78
C ASP A 146 0.20 -0.24 1.45
N ILE A 147 1.01 0.68 1.98
CA ILE A 147 2.45 0.77 1.69
C ILE A 147 3.23 0.76 2.99
N ILE A 148 3.99 -0.29 3.20
CA ILE A 148 4.81 -0.50 4.40
C ILE A 148 6.28 -0.76 4.03
N ASN A 149 7.18 -0.46 4.99
CA ASN A 149 8.58 -0.86 4.93
C ASN A 149 8.88 -1.77 6.12
N MET A 150 9.43 -2.96 5.87
CA MET A 150 9.69 -3.93 6.94
C MET A 150 10.76 -3.50 7.93
N ASN A 151 11.61 -2.53 7.60
CA ASN A 151 12.58 -2.00 8.57
C ASN A 151 11.92 -1.13 9.63
N ASP A 152 10.84 -0.43 9.26
CA ASP A 152 10.12 0.50 10.13
C ASP A 152 8.61 0.28 10.01
N ILE A 153 8.16 -0.94 10.20
CA ILE A 153 6.72 -1.27 10.16
C ILE A 153 6.05 -0.84 11.47
N PRO A 154 5.04 0.06 11.40
CA PRO A 154 4.38 0.53 12.61
C PRO A 154 3.40 -0.50 13.16
N MET A 155 3.43 -0.71 14.49
CA MET A 155 2.48 -1.58 15.20
C MET A 155 1.06 -0.98 15.28
N LYS A 156 0.91 0.30 14.98
CA LYS A 156 -0.35 1.06 15.15
C LYS A 156 -1.56 0.36 14.53
N HIS A 157 -1.42 -0.14 13.30
CA HIS A 157 -2.52 -0.79 12.59
C HIS A 157 -2.99 -2.08 13.31
N THR A 158 -2.03 -2.89 13.78
CA THR A 158 -2.34 -4.09 14.58
C THR A 158 -3.00 -3.72 15.90
N ILE A 159 -2.51 -2.67 16.59
CA ILE A 159 -3.11 -2.17 17.83
C ILE A 159 -4.57 -1.77 17.60
N GLU A 160 -4.85 -0.97 16.57
CA GLU A 160 -6.21 -0.51 16.25
C GLU A 160 -7.15 -1.69 15.95
N LEU A 161 -6.67 -2.67 15.18
CA LEU A 161 -7.42 -3.89 14.86
C LEU A 161 -7.74 -4.70 16.12
N MET A 162 -6.76 -4.88 16.99
CA MET A 162 -6.89 -5.64 18.24
C MET A 162 -7.74 -4.90 19.28
N LYS A 163 -7.57 -3.58 19.45
CA LYS A 163 -8.32 -2.71 20.38
C LYS A 163 -9.80 -2.66 20.03
N ASN A 164 -10.13 -2.52 18.75
CA ASN A 164 -11.51 -2.40 18.27
C ASN A 164 -12.23 -3.75 18.13
N LYS A 165 -11.62 -4.86 18.54
CA LYS A 165 -12.16 -6.22 18.41
C LYS A 165 -12.72 -6.49 17.01
N ASN A 166 -11.94 -6.10 16.00
CA ASN A 166 -12.30 -6.30 14.61
C ASN A 166 -12.56 -7.79 14.33
N GLN A 167 -13.47 -8.08 13.40
CA GLN A 167 -13.80 -9.45 12.98
C GLN A 167 -12.57 -10.25 12.49
N LEU A 168 -11.52 -9.54 12.03
CA LEU A 168 -10.26 -10.13 11.57
C LEU A 168 -9.30 -10.48 12.71
N GLN A 169 -9.56 -10.04 13.96
CA GLN A 169 -8.68 -10.27 15.11
C GLN A 169 -8.27 -11.73 15.25
N HIS A 170 -9.22 -12.64 15.18
CA HIS A 170 -8.95 -14.08 15.30
C HIS A 170 -7.95 -14.57 14.25
N LYS A 171 -8.13 -14.16 12.98
CA LYS A 171 -7.23 -14.55 11.87
C LYS A 171 -5.82 -13.96 12.04
N VAL A 172 -5.72 -12.73 12.54
CA VAL A 172 -4.44 -12.08 12.84
C VAL A 172 -3.70 -12.85 13.95
N VAL A 173 -4.40 -13.19 15.05
CA VAL A 173 -3.82 -13.96 16.14
C VAL A 173 -3.38 -15.36 15.67
N GLU A 174 -4.19 -16.02 14.88
CA GLU A 174 -3.85 -17.34 14.29
C GLU A 174 -2.63 -17.24 13.38
N PHE A 175 -2.54 -16.19 12.54
CA PHE A 175 -1.36 -15.94 11.71
C PHE A 175 -0.10 -15.78 12.56
N ILE A 176 -0.15 -14.95 13.61
CA ILE A 176 1.00 -14.70 14.50
C ILE A 176 1.45 -15.99 15.18
N LYS A 177 0.51 -16.78 15.73
CA LYS A 177 0.80 -18.07 16.39
C LYS A 177 1.44 -19.08 15.44
N ASN A 178 0.97 -19.14 14.21
CA ASN A 178 1.53 -20.04 13.20
C ASN A 178 2.93 -19.60 12.72
N ALA A 179 3.22 -18.31 12.80
CA ALA A 179 4.51 -17.73 12.42
C ALA A 179 5.54 -17.81 13.56
N ASP A 180 5.10 -17.74 14.81
CA ASP A 180 5.93 -17.91 16.01
C ASP A 180 5.50 -19.16 16.77
N LEU A 181 6.24 -20.26 16.58
CA LEU A 181 5.90 -21.60 17.09
C LEU A 181 5.86 -21.70 18.64
N TYR A 182 6.35 -20.71 19.34
CA TYR A 182 6.38 -20.71 20.82
C TYR A 182 5.33 -19.82 21.46
N MET A 183 4.59 -19.04 20.68
CA MET A 183 3.55 -18.14 21.18
C MET A 183 2.22 -18.87 21.30
N ASP A 184 1.66 -18.89 22.50
CA ASP A 184 0.34 -19.49 22.77
C ASP A 184 -0.81 -18.56 22.40
N ASN A 185 -0.65 -17.25 22.68
CA ASN A 185 -1.66 -16.24 22.41
C ASN A 185 -1.05 -14.84 22.20
N PHE A 186 -1.80 -13.98 21.49
CA PHE A 186 -1.49 -12.56 21.30
C PHE A 186 -2.80 -11.77 21.44
N GLU A 187 -2.84 -10.81 22.37
CA GLU A 187 -4.06 -10.07 22.66
C GLU A 187 -3.81 -8.62 23.07
N TYR A 188 -4.85 -7.80 22.92
CA TYR A 188 -4.89 -6.45 23.49
C TYR A 188 -5.67 -6.48 24.79
N VAL A 189 -5.00 -6.12 25.88
CA VAL A 189 -5.56 -6.17 27.24
C VAL A 189 -5.99 -4.76 27.67
N ASP A 190 -7.27 -4.64 28.02
CA ASP A 190 -7.82 -3.41 28.58
C ASP A 190 -7.56 -3.37 30.10
N MET A 191 -6.58 -2.57 30.50
CA MET A 191 -6.16 -2.46 31.90
C MET A 191 -7.30 -2.01 32.83
N ASP A 192 -8.26 -1.25 32.34
CA ASP A 192 -9.41 -0.80 33.10
C ASP A 192 -10.35 -1.96 33.49
N LYS A 193 -10.29 -3.07 32.76
CA LYS A 193 -11.02 -4.31 33.10
C LYS A 193 -10.28 -5.11 34.16
N ILE A 194 -8.95 -5.17 34.09
CA ILE A 194 -8.15 -5.91 35.06
C ILE A 194 -8.29 -5.30 36.47
N GLN A 195 -8.34 -3.98 36.60
CA GLN A 195 -8.56 -3.32 37.91
C GLN A 195 -9.94 -3.61 38.49
N ARG A 196 -10.98 -3.82 37.68
CA ARG A 196 -12.33 -4.20 38.14
C ARG A 196 -12.41 -5.65 38.61
N ASP A 197 -11.64 -6.55 37.96
CA ASP A 197 -11.65 -7.99 38.30
C ASP A 197 -10.77 -8.33 39.51
N VAL A 198 -9.82 -7.47 39.92
CA VAL A 198 -8.90 -7.68 41.06
C VAL A 198 -9.44 -7.16 42.36
N GLY A 199 -10.70 -6.70 42.42
CA GLY A 199 -11.36 -6.28 43.66
C GLY A 199 -10.77 -4.99 44.29
N GLU A 200 -11.63 -4.10 44.74
CA GLU A 200 -11.28 -2.89 45.49
C GLU A 200 -10.55 -3.26 46.78
N ASP A 201 -9.24 -3.39 46.74
CA ASP A 201 -8.42 -3.36 47.96
C ASP A 201 -8.18 -1.89 48.32
N ASN A 202 -8.90 -1.44 49.36
CA ASN A 202 -8.99 -0.04 49.83
C ASN A 202 -7.70 0.53 50.46
N ASP A 203 -6.57 -0.16 50.34
CA ASP A 203 -5.27 0.24 50.96
C ASP A 203 -4.16 0.41 49.91
N LYS A 204 -4.42 1.15 48.83
CA LYS A 204 -3.35 1.54 47.92
C LYS A 204 -2.89 2.97 48.18
N PRO A 205 -1.55 3.19 48.32
CA PRO A 205 -1.01 4.54 48.35
C PRO A 205 -1.34 5.21 46.99
N GLU A 206 -1.60 6.53 47.02
CA GLU A 206 -1.80 7.35 45.81
C GLU A 206 -0.64 7.13 44.83
N GLU A 207 -0.79 6.19 43.93
CA GLU A 207 0.13 6.07 42.79
C GLU A 207 0.01 7.35 41.97
N LYS A 208 1.10 8.12 41.91
CA LYS A 208 1.25 9.20 40.94
C LYS A 208 0.97 8.58 39.57
N VAL A 209 -0.18 8.85 39.02
CA VAL A 209 -0.52 8.50 37.65
C VAL A 209 0.55 9.17 36.78
N LEU A 210 1.53 8.38 36.32
CA LEU A 210 2.46 8.82 35.30
C LEU A 210 1.61 9.13 34.10
N ASP A 211 1.65 10.35 33.61
CA ASP A 211 0.96 10.81 32.43
C ASP A 211 1.66 10.21 31.19
N ILE A 212 1.44 8.90 30.97
CA ILE A 212 2.02 8.14 29.86
C ILE A 212 1.14 8.39 28.64
N PRO A 213 1.69 8.89 27.54
CA PRO A 213 0.94 9.09 26.30
C PRO A 213 0.19 7.83 25.86
N GLU A 214 -1.06 7.97 25.44
CA GLU A 214 -1.94 6.84 25.12
C GLU A 214 -1.34 5.88 24.08
N ASN A 215 -0.61 6.41 23.10
CA ASN A 215 0.08 5.61 22.10
C ASN A 215 1.15 4.68 22.66
N ILE A 216 1.79 5.05 23.78
CA ILE A 216 2.76 4.19 24.50
C ILE A 216 2.00 3.17 25.32
N MET A 217 0.93 3.59 26.01
CA MET A 217 0.06 2.70 26.76
C MET A 217 -0.55 1.61 25.87
N ASP A 218 -1.04 1.97 24.70
CA ASP A 218 -1.60 1.00 23.75
C ASP A 218 -0.57 -0.06 23.30
N GLN A 219 0.71 0.31 23.19
CA GLN A 219 1.77 -0.66 22.89
C GLN A 219 2.05 -1.61 24.06
N ILE A 220 1.97 -1.12 25.29
CA ILE A 220 2.17 -1.94 26.51
C ILE A 220 0.99 -2.90 26.71
N ARG A 221 -0.21 -2.52 26.27
CA ARG A 221 -1.43 -3.33 26.35
C ARG A 221 -1.45 -4.50 25.35
N LEU A 222 -0.54 -4.53 24.37
CA LEU A 222 -0.33 -5.73 23.58
C LEU A 222 0.45 -6.76 24.36
N VAL A 223 -0.15 -7.91 24.57
CA VAL A 223 0.35 -8.98 25.43
C VAL A 223 0.55 -10.26 24.60
N SER A 224 1.76 -10.81 24.72
CA SER A 224 2.11 -12.12 24.20
C SER A 224 2.07 -13.15 25.33
N THR A 225 1.58 -14.35 25.06
CA THR A 225 1.53 -15.45 26.02
C THR A 225 2.47 -16.56 25.59
N TYR A 226 3.36 -16.97 26.49
CA TYR A 226 4.30 -18.06 26.29
C TYR A 226 4.21 -19.05 27.45
N LYS A 227 3.82 -20.30 27.21
CA LYS A 227 3.64 -21.33 28.25
C LYS A 227 2.76 -20.85 29.40
N GLY A 228 1.70 -20.13 29.08
CA GLY A 228 0.75 -19.57 30.05
C GLY A 228 1.24 -18.31 30.76
N ILE A 229 2.44 -17.79 30.47
CA ILE A 229 2.98 -16.55 31.03
C ILE A 229 2.63 -15.38 30.10
N HIS A 230 1.96 -14.38 30.62
CA HIS A 230 1.59 -13.16 29.91
C HIS A 230 2.69 -12.11 30.04
N VAL A 231 3.17 -11.59 28.92
CA VAL A 231 4.23 -10.57 28.89
C VAL A 231 3.87 -9.44 27.92
N PRO A 232 4.16 -8.16 28.23
CA PRO A 232 4.01 -7.08 27.27
C PRO A 232 4.89 -7.32 26.03
N SER A 233 4.27 -7.45 24.87
CA SER A 233 4.93 -7.76 23.60
C SER A 233 6.05 -6.76 23.29
N MET A 234 5.80 -5.46 23.50
CA MET A 234 6.77 -4.41 23.22
C MET A 234 8.10 -4.59 23.99
N LEU A 235 8.05 -5.12 25.22
CA LEU A 235 9.22 -5.24 26.08
C LEU A 235 9.94 -6.58 25.91
N PHE A 236 9.20 -7.66 25.71
CA PHE A 236 9.73 -9.02 25.82
C PHE A 236 9.90 -9.74 24.49
N ASP A 237 9.09 -9.39 23.47
CA ASP A 237 9.20 -10.06 22.19
C ASP A 237 10.45 -9.64 21.41
N SER A 238 10.97 -10.58 20.62
CA SER A 238 12.07 -10.31 19.71
C SER A 238 11.67 -9.29 18.64
N THR A 239 12.65 -8.63 18.00
CA THR A 239 12.40 -7.74 16.85
C THR A 239 11.68 -8.48 15.73
N GLY A 240 12.01 -9.74 15.47
CA GLY A 240 11.34 -10.57 14.47
C GLY A 240 9.88 -10.80 14.82
N THR A 241 9.57 -11.21 16.05
CA THR A 241 8.20 -11.43 16.56
C THR A 241 7.35 -10.16 16.45
N LYS A 242 7.92 -9.00 16.83
CA LYS A 242 7.23 -7.70 16.69
C LYS A 242 6.90 -7.37 15.23
N LYS A 243 7.83 -7.60 14.32
CA LYS A 243 7.60 -7.40 12.88
C LYS A 243 6.54 -8.36 12.33
N ILE A 244 6.52 -9.61 12.79
CA ILE A 244 5.48 -10.58 12.45
C ILE A 244 4.12 -10.08 12.93
N ALA A 245 4.01 -9.63 14.18
CA ALA A 245 2.77 -9.08 14.72
C ALA A 245 2.32 -7.81 13.96
N ALA A 246 3.25 -6.96 13.57
CA ALA A 246 2.94 -5.75 12.83
C ALA A 246 2.47 -6.04 11.39
N ILE A 247 3.11 -6.98 10.65
CA ILE A 247 2.71 -7.29 9.28
C ILE A 247 1.42 -8.13 9.21
N ALA A 248 1.12 -8.89 10.26
CA ALA A 248 -0.02 -9.81 10.28
C ALA A 248 -1.35 -9.12 9.96
N SER A 249 -1.61 -7.95 10.54
CA SER A 249 -2.82 -7.18 10.29
C SER A 249 -2.95 -6.74 8.83
N TYR A 250 -1.87 -6.25 8.22
CA TYR A 250 -1.85 -5.84 6.81
C TYR A 250 -2.08 -7.02 5.86
N VAL A 251 -1.42 -8.16 6.12
CA VAL A 251 -1.57 -9.37 5.28
C VAL A 251 -2.99 -9.90 5.35
N ILE A 252 -3.53 -10.07 6.56
CA ILE A 252 -4.88 -10.61 6.76
C ILE A 252 -5.94 -9.66 6.19
N GLU A 253 -5.83 -8.35 6.45
CA GLU A 253 -6.78 -7.38 5.91
C GLU A 253 -6.70 -7.31 4.38
N ALA A 254 -5.50 -7.34 3.80
CA ALA A 254 -5.35 -7.36 2.36
C ALA A 254 -6.05 -8.57 1.72
N LEU A 255 -5.85 -9.77 2.26
CA LEU A 255 -6.47 -11.00 1.76
C LEU A 255 -7.99 -11.00 1.90
N GLU A 256 -8.51 -10.51 3.03
CA GLU A 256 -9.95 -10.53 3.32
C GLU A 256 -10.72 -9.43 2.58
N GLN A 257 -10.10 -8.29 2.32
CA GLN A 257 -10.74 -7.12 1.72
C GLN A 257 -10.35 -6.86 0.26
N GLY A 258 -9.49 -7.71 -0.31
CA GLY A 258 -9.01 -7.55 -1.69
C GLY A 258 -8.17 -6.28 -1.89
N ARG A 259 -7.26 -5.98 -0.94
CA ARG A 259 -6.41 -4.78 -0.97
C ARG A 259 -5.10 -5.03 -1.73
N ILE A 260 -4.40 -3.97 -2.03
CA ILE A 260 -3.07 -3.98 -2.65
C ILE A 260 -2.04 -3.68 -1.57
N LEU A 261 -1.29 -4.70 -1.16
CA LEU A 261 -0.24 -4.57 -0.15
C LEU A 261 1.12 -4.37 -0.83
N VAL A 262 1.72 -3.22 -0.61
CA VAL A 262 3.05 -2.86 -1.14
C VAL A 262 4.05 -2.90 0.01
N VAL A 263 5.05 -3.79 -0.09
CA VAL A 263 6.02 -4.04 0.99
C VAL A 263 7.44 -3.78 0.50
N ASP A 264 8.09 -2.79 1.09
CA ASP A 264 9.53 -2.59 0.86
C ASP A 264 10.34 -3.47 1.81
N GLU A 265 11.33 -4.18 1.27
CA GLU A 265 12.24 -5.07 2.00
C GLU A 265 11.53 -6.18 2.80
N LEU A 266 10.65 -6.93 2.13
CA LEU A 266 9.82 -7.99 2.73
C LEU A 266 10.62 -9.03 3.53
N ASP A 267 11.85 -9.29 3.12
CA ASP A 267 12.77 -10.26 3.75
C ASP A 267 13.56 -9.69 4.94
N SER A 268 13.32 -8.42 5.31
CA SER A 268 14.05 -7.79 6.41
C SER A 268 13.60 -8.30 7.78
N SER A 269 14.53 -8.98 8.48
CA SER A 269 14.38 -9.42 9.87
C SER A 269 13.27 -10.44 10.14
N ILE A 270 12.71 -11.07 9.12
CA ILE A 270 11.82 -12.23 9.25
C ILE A 270 12.45 -13.45 8.58
N HIS A 271 12.11 -14.63 9.10
CA HIS A 271 12.70 -15.86 8.57
C HIS A 271 12.20 -16.13 7.14
N PHE A 272 13.08 -16.57 6.25
CA PHE A 272 12.81 -16.90 4.86
C PHE A 272 11.53 -17.76 4.65
N LYS A 273 11.32 -18.77 5.51
CA LYS A 273 10.12 -19.62 5.42
C LYS A 273 8.83 -18.82 5.60
N LEU A 274 8.83 -17.83 6.47
CA LEU A 274 7.66 -16.97 6.69
C LEU A 274 7.45 -16.02 5.51
N THR A 275 8.51 -15.39 5.00
CA THR A 275 8.44 -14.57 3.78
C THR A 275 7.81 -15.36 2.64
N ARG A 276 8.28 -16.62 2.45
CA ARG A 276 7.75 -17.54 1.45
C ARG A 276 6.28 -17.89 1.70
N ALA A 277 5.89 -18.12 2.96
CA ALA A 277 4.50 -18.43 3.33
C ALA A 277 3.57 -17.24 3.04
N ILE A 278 3.97 -16.02 3.38
CA ILE A 278 3.21 -14.80 3.09
C ILE A 278 2.98 -14.68 1.57
N VAL A 279 4.03 -14.80 0.77
CA VAL A 279 3.90 -14.72 -0.69
C VAL A 279 2.99 -15.83 -1.24
N ALA A 280 3.10 -17.04 -0.69
CA ALA A 280 2.25 -18.16 -1.10
C ALA A 280 0.76 -17.91 -0.80
N MET A 281 0.41 -17.20 0.28
CA MET A 281 -0.98 -16.82 0.59
C MET A 281 -1.56 -15.93 -0.50
N PHE A 282 -0.81 -14.96 -1.02
CA PHE A 282 -1.26 -14.10 -2.12
C PHE A 282 -1.34 -14.82 -3.48
N ASN A 283 -0.53 -15.85 -3.69
CA ASN A 283 -0.54 -16.67 -4.91
C ASN A 283 -1.47 -17.88 -4.83
N ASN A 284 -2.22 -18.05 -3.73
CA ASN A 284 -3.17 -19.11 -3.56
C ASN A 284 -4.42 -18.88 -4.44
N GLU A 285 -4.99 -19.97 -4.99
CA GLU A 285 -6.20 -19.92 -5.83
C GLU A 285 -7.44 -19.37 -5.08
N LEU A 286 -7.46 -19.48 -3.75
CA LEU A 286 -8.52 -18.91 -2.91
C LEU A 286 -8.43 -17.38 -2.80
N ASN A 287 -7.29 -16.79 -3.14
CA ASN A 287 -7.16 -15.33 -3.20
C ASN A 287 -7.71 -14.81 -4.52
N THR A 288 -8.87 -14.19 -4.49
CA THR A 288 -9.56 -13.68 -5.68
C THR A 288 -9.40 -12.19 -5.91
N GLY A 289 -8.83 -11.44 -4.96
CA GLY A 289 -8.83 -9.96 -5.06
C GLY A 289 -7.58 -9.26 -4.54
N ALA A 290 -6.88 -9.84 -3.57
CA ALA A 290 -5.72 -9.20 -2.99
C ALA A 290 -4.50 -9.29 -3.92
N GLN A 291 -3.70 -8.21 -3.92
CA GLN A 291 -2.44 -8.16 -4.67
C GLN A 291 -1.29 -7.81 -3.73
N MET A 292 -0.10 -8.36 -4.01
CA MET A 292 1.11 -8.01 -3.26
C MET A 292 2.22 -7.60 -4.21
N ILE A 293 2.74 -6.39 -3.98
CA ILE A 293 3.94 -5.86 -4.64
C ILE A 293 5.02 -5.77 -3.56
N PHE A 294 6.18 -6.37 -3.77
CA PHE A 294 7.22 -6.36 -2.76
C PHE A 294 8.61 -6.29 -3.34
N THR A 295 9.53 -5.67 -2.61
CA THR A 295 10.95 -5.73 -2.88
C THR A 295 11.63 -6.71 -1.94
N VAL A 296 12.64 -7.42 -2.43
CA VAL A 296 13.45 -8.36 -1.67
C VAL A 296 14.91 -8.32 -2.13
N HIS A 297 15.80 -8.78 -1.26
CA HIS A 297 17.20 -9.00 -1.56
C HIS A 297 17.52 -10.48 -1.81
N ASP A 298 16.75 -11.37 -1.18
CA ASP A 298 16.99 -12.82 -1.28
C ASP A 298 16.46 -13.38 -2.61
N ILE A 299 17.40 -13.80 -3.46
CA ILE A 299 17.12 -14.43 -4.75
C ILE A 299 16.49 -15.83 -4.61
N ASN A 300 16.60 -16.47 -3.44
CA ASN A 300 16.00 -17.79 -3.23
C ASN A 300 14.47 -17.77 -3.25
N LEU A 301 13.86 -16.58 -3.15
CA LEU A 301 12.41 -16.40 -3.36
C LEU A 301 11.99 -16.52 -4.84
N MET A 302 12.93 -16.42 -5.80
CA MET A 302 12.64 -16.52 -7.24
C MET A 302 12.38 -17.96 -7.71
N ASP A 303 11.53 -18.70 -7.02
CA ASP A 303 11.17 -20.07 -7.42
C ASP A 303 10.04 -20.04 -8.47
N CYS A 304 10.43 -19.85 -9.74
CA CYS A 304 9.50 -19.81 -10.87
C CYS A 304 8.75 -21.11 -11.14
N ARG A 305 9.20 -22.23 -10.56
CA ARG A 305 8.53 -23.53 -10.80
C ARG A 305 7.35 -23.76 -9.87
N ARG A 306 7.38 -23.14 -8.69
CA ARG A 306 6.42 -23.42 -7.61
C ARG A 306 5.68 -22.20 -7.08
N MET A 307 6.26 -21.02 -7.15
CA MET A 307 5.71 -19.82 -6.50
C MET A 307 5.30 -18.73 -7.48
N PHE A 308 6.00 -18.56 -8.58
CA PHE A 308 5.77 -17.42 -9.47
C PHE A 308 5.66 -17.85 -10.93
N ARG A 309 4.81 -17.15 -11.67
CA ARG A 309 4.92 -17.06 -13.12
C ARG A 309 6.01 -16.06 -13.48
N LYS A 310 6.57 -16.16 -14.70
CA LYS A 310 7.64 -15.26 -15.16
C LYS A 310 7.23 -13.78 -15.10
N GLU A 311 5.97 -13.48 -15.40
CA GLU A 311 5.38 -12.15 -15.40
C GLU A 311 5.29 -11.52 -13.99
N GLN A 312 5.43 -12.33 -12.95
CA GLN A 312 5.38 -11.87 -11.55
C GLN A 312 6.76 -11.50 -11.00
N ILE A 313 7.83 -11.77 -11.76
CA ILE A 313 9.21 -11.49 -11.37
C ILE A 313 9.73 -10.33 -12.20
N TRP A 314 10.14 -9.27 -11.52
CA TRP A 314 10.64 -8.05 -12.10
C TRP A 314 12.03 -7.73 -11.60
N PHE A 315 12.88 -7.28 -12.49
CA PHE A 315 14.25 -6.87 -12.18
C PHE A 315 14.40 -5.37 -12.33
N VAL A 316 15.18 -4.79 -11.43
CA VAL A 316 15.55 -3.39 -11.48
C VAL A 316 17.05 -3.31 -11.71
N HIS A 317 17.44 -2.59 -12.74
CA HIS A 317 18.82 -2.28 -13.09
C HIS A 317 19.00 -0.77 -13.17
N LYS A 318 20.16 -0.29 -12.77
CA LYS A 318 20.53 1.12 -12.87
C LYS A 318 21.84 1.24 -13.61
N ASP A 319 21.89 2.15 -14.57
CA ASP A 319 23.10 2.57 -15.29
C ASP A 319 23.26 4.10 -15.25
N GLU A 320 24.08 4.64 -16.15
CA GLU A 320 24.36 6.08 -16.26
C GLU A 320 23.16 6.87 -16.81
N GLU A 321 22.27 6.23 -17.57
CA GLU A 321 21.11 6.88 -18.18
C GLU A 321 19.86 6.85 -17.30
N GLY A 322 19.77 5.88 -16.33
CA GLY A 322 18.63 5.83 -15.44
C GLY A 322 18.38 4.48 -14.75
N VAL A 323 17.14 4.29 -14.34
CA VAL A 323 16.65 3.06 -13.71
C VAL A 323 15.70 2.36 -14.68
N TYR A 324 16.01 1.11 -14.98
CA TYR A 324 15.25 0.26 -15.89
C TYR A 324 14.57 -0.86 -15.12
N VAL A 325 13.34 -1.17 -15.54
CA VAL A 325 12.53 -2.23 -14.94
C VAL A 325 12.08 -3.17 -16.06
N TYR A 326 12.34 -4.46 -15.91
CA TYR A 326 11.98 -5.49 -16.89
C TYR A 326 11.50 -6.76 -16.21
N SER A 327 10.58 -7.46 -16.88
CA SER A 327 10.03 -8.72 -16.40
C SER A 327 10.94 -9.91 -16.79
N LEU A 328 10.92 -10.97 -15.99
CA LEU A 328 11.52 -12.24 -16.40
C LEU A 328 10.83 -12.81 -17.65
N ALA A 329 9.58 -12.44 -17.90
CA ALA A 329 8.85 -12.84 -19.10
C ALA A 329 9.41 -12.22 -20.41
N ASP A 330 10.11 -11.06 -20.30
CA ASP A 330 10.71 -10.40 -21.45
C ASP A 330 11.90 -11.22 -22.03
N PHE A 331 12.43 -12.14 -21.22
CA PHE A 331 13.45 -13.08 -21.65
C PHE A 331 12.80 -14.33 -22.25
N THR A 332 12.63 -14.35 -23.56
CA THR A 332 12.34 -15.58 -24.28
C THR A 332 13.57 -16.47 -24.24
N ALA A 333 13.42 -17.67 -23.70
CA ALA A 333 14.48 -18.68 -23.86
C ALA A 333 14.70 -18.88 -25.36
N GLN A 334 15.83 -18.43 -25.88
CA GLN A 334 16.32 -18.98 -27.14
C GLN A 334 16.56 -20.47 -26.90
N GLN A 335 15.72 -21.30 -27.51
CA GLN A 335 15.91 -22.74 -27.58
C GLN A 335 17.12 -23.07 -28.42
#